data_86b66d6e63df644e665ba752de2a5685
#
_entry.id   86b66d6e63df644e665ba752de2a5685
#
_cell.length_a   1.000
_cell.length_b   1.000
_cell.length_c   1.000
_cell.angle_alpha   90.00
_cell.angle_beta   90.00
_cell.angle_gamma   90.00
#
_symmetry.space_group_name_H-M   'P 1'
#
loop_
_entity.id
_entity.type
_entity.pdbx_description
1 polymer ?
#
loop_
_entity_poly.entity_id
_entity_poly.type
_entity_poly.pdbx_seq_one_letter_code
_entity_poly.pdbx_strand_id
1 'polypeptide(L)'
;INNKTSHLYIFQFNLDKNVVINITPYPEGEHLFADFSPESTSVLYTTDREGEFTTLKSVNISSLEEEQVYETDWDISGASFSPQGSNLLISTNEDATSVLRIFETESMQEISLRGVPNKGIRALTISEDEKVYAYISSSDTSPGDIFLSLNDKQKSWKIASGLSQDINEKDLVTSHVIRY
;
A
#
# COMPACT_ATOMS: atom_id res chain seq x y z
N ILE A 1 -25.44 -4.85 16.77
CA ILE A 1 -26.14 -4.81 15.47
C ILE A 1 -25.17 -4.12 14.51
N ASN A 2 -24.39 -4.90 13.80
CA ASN A 2 -23.49 -4.39 12.77
C ASN A 2 -24.34 -4.16 11.52
N ASN A 3 -24.84 -2.95 11.35
CA ASN A 3 -25.48 -2.53 10.11
C ASN A 3 -24.36 -2.04 9.15
N LYS A 4 -23.51 -2.93 8.66
CA LYS A 4 -22.75 -2.66 7.45
C LYS A 4 -23.74 -2.70 6.29
N THR A 5 -24.04 -1.54 5.75
CA THR A 5 -25.06 -1.35 4.69
C THR A 5 -24.50 -1.47 3.27
N SER A 6 -23.18 -1.64 3.12
CA SER A 6 -22.53 -1.80 1.83
C SER A 6 -21.59 -3.01 1.83
N HIS A 7 -21.67 -3.78 0.76
CA HIS A 7 -20.72 -4.86 0.47
C HIS A 7 -20.04 -4.52 -0.86
N LEU A 8 -18.70 -4.55 -0.87
CA LEU A 8 -17.91 -4.37 -2.07
C LEU A 8 -17.38 -5.72 -2.53
N TYR A 9 -17.47 -5.98 -3.83
CA TYR A 9 -17.01 -7.22 -4.44
C TYR A 9 -16.05 -6.92 -5.57
N ILE A 10 -15.15 -7.86 -5.84
CA ILE A 10 -14.24 -7.80 -6.99
C ILE A 10 -14.74 -8.77 -8.06
N PHE A 11 -14.86 -8.26 -9.27
CA PHE A 11 -15.30 -9.05 -10.42
C PHE A 11 -14.19 -9.13 -11.46
N GLN A 12 -13.91 -10.33 -11.92
CA GLN A 12 -13.10 -10.59 -13.10
C GLN A 12 -14.00 -10.59 -14.34
N PHE A 13 -13.61 -9.85 -15.36
CA PHE A 13 -14.23 -9.95 -16.69
C PHE A 13 -13.30 -10.69 -17.65
N ASN A 14 -13.73 -11.87 -18.10
CA ASN A 14 -12.98 -12.64 -19.09
C ASN A 14 -13.45 -12.22 -20.49
N LEU A 15 -12.58 -11.54 -21.23
CA LEU A 15 -12.88 -11.00 -22.56
C LEU A 15 -13.13 -12.09 -23.61
N ASP A 16 -12.39 -13.20 -23.57
CA ASP A 16 -12.51 -14.28 -24.57
C ASP A 16 -13.83 -15.04 -24.43
N LYS A 17 -14.28 -15.23 -23.20
CA LYS A 17 -15.50 -15.98 -22.88
C LYS A 17 -16.72 -15.08 -22.72
N ASN A 18 -16.52 -13.75 -22.68
CA ASN A 18 -17.56 -12.76 -22.36
C ASN A 18 -18.33 -13.11 -21.06
N VAL A 19 -17.59 -13.48 -20.01
CA VAL A 19 -18.15 -13.90 -18.72
C VAL A 19 -17.60 -13.01 -17.62
N VAL A 20 -18.47 -12.65 -16.68
CA VAL A 20 -18.13 -11.95 -15.44
C VAL A 20 -18.16 -12.95 -14.30
N ILE A 21 -17.08 -13.04 -13.53
CA ILE A 21 -16.95 -13.92 -12.38
C ILE A 21 -16.72 -13.06 -11.14
N ASN A 22 -17.51 -13.26 -10.09
CA ASN A 22 -17.24 -12.68 -8.79
C ASN A 22 -16.11 -13.49 -8.14
N ILE A 23 -14.93 -12.89 -7.97
CA ILE A 23 -13.76 -13.55 -7.36
C ILE A 23 -13.69 -13.39 -5.84
N THR A 24 -14.56 -12.56 -5.27
CA THR A 24 -14.75 -12.40 -3.82
C THR A 24 -16.22 -12.69 -3.45
N PRO A 25 -16.72 -13.94 -3.60
CA PRO A 25 -18.14 -14.28 -3.44
C PRO A 25 -18.58 -14.34 -1.97
N TYR A 26 -17.96 -13.57 -1.10
CA TYR A 26 -18.20 -13.56 0.33
C TYR A 26 -19.22 -12.47 0.67
N PRO A 27 -20.31 -12.78 1.37
CA PRO A 27 -21.36 -11.82 1.65
C PRO A 27 -21.04 -10.85 2.80
N GLU A 28 -19.89 -11.01 3.44
CA GLU A 28 -19.45 -10.24 4.58
C GLU A 28 -18.21 -9.43 4.27
N GLY A 29 -18.13 -8.22 4.85
CA GLY A 29 -16.98 -7.34 4.74
C GLY A 29 -16.92 -6.53 3.44
N GLU A 30 -15.89 -5.71 3.36
CA GLU A 30 -15.53 -4.94 2.18
C GLU A 30 -14.30 -5.59 1.53
N HIS A 31 -14.31 -5.67 0.20
CA HIS A 31 -13.22 -6.23 -0.57
C HIS A 31 -12.74 -5.18 -1.57
N LEU A 32 -11.52 -4.69 -1.39
CA LEU A 32 -10.94 -3.67 -2.26
C LEU A 32 -9.76 -4.25 -3.04
N PHE A 33 -9.85 -4.14 -4.36
CA PHE A 33 -8.75 -4.51 -5.24
C PHE A 33 -7.48 -3.73 -4.87
N ALA A 34 -6.35 -4.42 -4.80
CA ALA A 34 -5.04 -3.84 -4.56
C ALA A 34 -4.16 -3.91 -5.81
N ASP A 35 -3.84 -5.12 -6.29
CA ASP A 35 -3.00 -5.31 -7.48
C ASP A 35 -3.17 -6.70 -8.08
N PHE A 36 -2.61 -6.93 -9.27
CA PHE A 36 -2.40 -8.27 -9.82
C PHE A 36 -1.05 -8.82 -9.39
N SER A 37 -0.95 -10.15 -9.23
CA SER A 37 0.36 -10.79 -9.10
C SER A 37 1.21 -10.56 -10.36
N PRO A 38 2.55 -10.55 -10.26
CA PRO A 38 3.44 -10.34 -11.42
C PRO A 38 3.15 -11.29 -12.59
N GLU A 39 2.77 -12.54 -12.27
CA GLU A 39 2.41 -13.56 -13.26
C GLU A 39 0.98 -13.43 -13.78
N SER A 40 0.21 -12.45 -13.28
CA SER A 40 -1.20 -12.22 -13.62
C SER A 40 -2.11 -13.44 -13.36
N THR A 41 -1.74 -14.30 -12.40
CA THR A 41 -2.50 -15.51 -12.03
C THR A 41 -3.35 -15.31 -10.78
N SER A 42 -3.08 -14.27 -10.01
CA SER A 42 -3.79 -13.96 -8.78
C SER A 42 -4.07 -12.46 -8.67
N VAL A 43 -5.03 -12.13 -7.84
CA VAL A 43 -5.40 -10.77 -7.45
C VAL A 43 -5.14 -10.57 -5.97
N LEU A 44 -4.40 -9.51 -5.63
CA LEU A 44 -4.30 -9.01 -4.27
C LEU A 44 -5.50 -8.13 -3.95
N TYR A 45 -6.04 -8.27 -2.77
CA TYR A 45 -7.11 -7.42 -2.27
C TYR A 45 -7.06 -7.28 -0.74
N THR A 46 -7.56 -6.17 -0.25
CA THR A 46 -7.76 -5.98 1.19
C THR A 46 -9.18 -6.33 1.60
N THR A 47 -9.35 -6.86 2.81
CA THR A 47 -10.67 -7.18 3.36
C THR A 47 -10.69 -7.08 4.87
N ASP A 48 -11.82 -6.65 5.43
CA ASP A 48 -12.12 -6.62 6.86
C ASP A 48 -13.06 -7.76 7.30
N ARG A 49 -13.24 -8.78 6.43
CA ARG A 49 -14.20 -9.87 6.63
C ARG A 49 -13.99 -10.66 7.93
N GLU A 50 -12.74 -10.87 8.32
CA GLU A 50 -12.37 -11.84 9.37
C GLU A 50 -11.95 -11.18 10.68
N GLY A 51 -11.93 -9.84 10.76
CA GLY A 51 -11.39 -9.16 11.94
C GLY A 51 -11.83 -7.73 12.12
N GLU A 52 -11.18 -7.08 13.06
CA GLU A 52 -11.34 -5.65 13.33
C GLU A 52 -10.61 -4.80 12.29
N PHE A 53 -9.43 -5.29 11.86
CA PHE A 53 -8.57 -4.60 10.89
C PHE A 53 -8.63 -5.25 9.51
N THR A 54 -8.39 -4.43 8.49
CA THR A 54 -8.26 -4.95 7.13
C THR A 54 -6.99 -5.78 6.99
N THR A 55 -7.09 -6.92 6.32
CA THR A 55 -5.98 -7.82 6.00
C THR A 55 -5.74 -7.86 4.49
N LEU A 56 -4.56 -8.31 4.07
CA LEU A 56 -4.21 -8.49 2.67
C LEU A 56 -4.31 -9.96 2.31
N LYS A 57 -5.10 -10.25 1.28
CA LYS A 57 -5.30 -11.59 0.75
C LYS A 57 -4.97 -11.64 -0.74
N SER A 58 -4.70 -12.83 -1.21
CA SER A 58 -4.56 -13.19 -2.62
C SER A 58 -5.63 -14.18 -3.00
N VAL A 59 -6.21 -14.04 -4.18
CA VAL A 59 -7.12 -15.02 -4.77
C VAL A 59 -6.63 -15.41 -6.16
N ASN A 60 -6.48 -16.72 -6.39
CA ASN A 60 -6.15 -17.23 -7.72
C ASN A 60 -7.35 -17.06 -8.66
N ILE A 61 -7.16 -16.43 -9.82
CA ILE A 61 -8.25 -16.10 -10.76
C ILE A 61 -8.86 -17.31 -11.47
N SER A 62 -8.20 -18.46 -11.44
CA SER A 62 -8.68 -19.68 -12.11
C SER A 62 -9.30 -20.68 -11.14
N SER A 63 -8.65 -20.95 -10.00
CA SER A 63 -9.15 -21.90 -8.99
C SER A 63 -10.08 -21.24 -7.98
N LEU A 64 -10.02 -19.92 -7.83
CA LEU A 64 -10.68 -19.12 -6.78
C LEU A 64 -10.21 -19.50 -5.36
N GLU A 65 -9.06 -20.16 -5.25
CA GLU A 65 -8.42 -20.42 -3.96
C GLU A 65 -7.85 -19.11 -3.39
N GLU A 66 -8.13 -18.90 -2.11
CA GLU A 66 -7.74 -17.72 -1.36
C GLU A 66 -6.60 -18.04 -0.40
N GLU A 67 -5.66 -17.13 -0.27
CA GLU A 67 -4.53 -17.22 0.65
C GLU A 67 -4.38 -15.92 1.44
N GLN A 68 -4.03 -16.03 2.74
CA GLN A 68 -3.62 -14.91 3.56
C GLN A 68 -2.20 -14.50 3.18
N VAL A 69 -2.00 -13.23 2.78
CA VAL A 69 -0.69 -12.69 2.41
C VAL A 69 -0.06 -11.93 3.56
N TYR A 70 -0.82 -11.03 4.19
CA TYR A 70 -0.32 -10.21 5.30
C TYR A 70 -1.45 -9.76 6.22
N GLU A 71 -1.14 -9.69 7.53
CA GLU A 71 -2.03 -9.17 8.57
C GLU A 71 -1.22 -8.38 9.61
N THR A 72 -1.89 -7.47 10.29
CA THR A 72 -1.31 -6.64 11.34
C THR A 72 -2.43 -6.09 12.24
N ASP A 73 -2.08 -5.54 13.40
CA ASP A 73 -3.02 -4.86 14.32
C ASP A 73 -3.42 -3.44 13.83
N TRP A 74 -3.31 -3.18 12.52
CA TRP A 74 -3.64 -1.92 11.86
C TRP A 74 -4.31 -2.17 10.51
N ASP A 75 -5.10 -1.19 10.06
CA ASP A 75 -5.72 -1.27 8.74
C ASP A 75 -4.67 -1.21 7.63
N ILE A 76 -4.71 -2.20 6.74
CA ILE A 76 -3.97 -2.17 5.49
C ILE A 76 -4.73 -1.26 4.51
N SER A 77 -4.12 -0.14 4.17
CA SER A 77 -4.72 0.86 3.27
C SER A 77 -4.46 0.59 1.79
N GLY A 78 -3.56 -0.32 1.47
CA GLY A 78 -3.25 -0.74 0.10
C GLY A 78 -2.01 -1.59 0.00
N ALA A 79 -1.89 -2.28 -1.14
CA ALA A 79 -0.70 -3.04 -1.50
C ALA A 79 -0.47 -2.98 -3.01
N SER A 80 0.78 -3.10 -3.45
CA SER A 80 1.13 -3.18 -4.86
C SER A 80 2.47 -3.89 -5.03
N PHE A 81 2.65 -4.53 -6.19
CA PHE A 81 3.97 -5.01 -6.58
C PHE A 81 4.82 -3.89 -7.20
N SER A 82 6.13 -4.02 -7.11
CA SER A 82 7.05 -3.22 -7.90
C SER A 82 6.97 -3.64 -9.39
N PRO A 83 7.39 -2.79 -10.34
CA PRO A 83 7.18 -3.03 -11.78
C PRO A 83 7.70 -4.37 -12.31
N GLN A 84 8.79 -4.90 -11.74
CA GLN A 84 9.33 -6.22 -12.10
C GLN A 84 8.82 -7.34 -11.17
N GLY A 85 7.98 -7.02 -10.20
CA GLY A 85 7.43 -7.97 -9.25
C GLY A 85 8.39 -8.45 -8.17
N SER A 86 9.58 -7.86 -8.08
CA SER A 86 10.59 -8.29 -7.10
C SER A 86 10.23 -7.91 -5.66
N ASN A 87 9.40 -6.89 -5.49
CA ASN A 87 8.99 -6.41 -4.18
C ASN A 87 7.48 -6.24 -4.08
N LEU A 88 6.93 -6.57 -2.90
CA LEU A 88 5.57 -6.27 -2.49
C LEU A 88 5.60 -5.09 -1.50
N LEU A 89 4.87 -4.04 -1.83
CA LEU A 89 4.72 -2.84 -1.05
C LEU A 89 3.38 -2.89 -0.32
N ILE A 90 3.37 -2.71 0.99
CA ILE A 90 2.17 -2.71 1.82
C ILE A 90 2.11 -1.43 2.63
N SER A 91 1.00 -0.70 2.52
CA SER A 91 0.75 0.52 3.27
C SER A 91 -0.26 0.29 4.37
N THR A 92 0.05 0.76 5.57
CA THR A 92 -0.83 0.73 6.74
C THR A 92 -1.03 2.14 7.29
N ASN A 93 -2.07 2.33 8.08
CA ASN A 93 -2.28 3.56 8.85
C ASN A 93 -2.06 3.26 10.33
N GLU A 94 -0.92 3.69 10.86
CA GLU A 94 -0.50 3.44 12.24
C GLU A 94 -0.42 4.75 13.00
N ASP A 95 -1.21 4.89 14.07
CA ASP A 95 -1.25 6.12 14.86
C ASP A 95 -1.43 7.39 13.98
N ALA A 96 -2.38 7.35 13.06
CA ALA A 96 -2.64 8.43 12.08
C ALA A 96 -1.45 8.76 11.17
N THR A 97 -0.50 7.86 11.04
CA THR A 97 0.67 8.00 10.16
C THR A 97 0.66 6.88 9.12
N SER A 98 0.85 7.23 7.85
CA SER A 98 1.07 6.23 6.80
C SER A 98 2.43 5.56 7.00
N VAL A 99 2.42 4.23 7.09
CA VAL A 99 3.62 3.40 7.20
C VAL A 99 3.69 2.51 5.97
N LEU A 100 4.83 2.55 5.29
CA LEU A 100 5.13 1.71 4.13
C LEU A 100 6.08 0.59 4.55
N ARG A 101 5.67 -0.65 4.32
CA ARG A 101 6.50 -1.83 4.44
C ARG A 101 6.77 -2.41 3.07
N ILE A 102 7.96 -2.89 2.86
CA ILE A 102 8.40 -3.46 1.59
C ILE A 102 8.97 -4.84 1.87
N PHE A 103 8.47 -5.81 1.13
CA PHE A 103 8.88 -7.21 1.26
C PHE A 103 9.47 -7.69 -0.05
N GLU A 104 10.51 -8.49 0.01
CA GLU A 104 10.94 -9.29 -1.13
C GLU A 104 9.83 -10.29 -1.45
N THR A 105 9.35 -10.31 -2.68
CA THR A 105 8.13 -11.06 -3.07
C THR A 105 8.25 -12.57 -2.82
N GLU A 106 9.41 -13.17 -3.13
CA GLU A 106 9.57 -14.62 -3.00
C GLU A 106 9.70 -15.11 -1.55
N SER A 107 10.43 -14.36 -0.73
CA SER A 107 10.75 -14.76 0.65
C SER A 107 9.82 -14.18 1.70
N MET A 108 9.05 -13.16 1.34
CA MET A 108 8.27 -12.32 2.26
C MET A 108 9.13 -11.73 3.39
N GLN A 109 10.44 -11.56 3.13
CA GLN A 109 11.34 -10.87 4.06
C GLN A 109 11.16 -9.37 3.94
N GLU A 110 10.90 -8.68 5.05
CA GLU A 110 10.83 -7.23 5.07
C GLU A 110 12.21 -6.63 4.77
N ILE A 111 12.23 -5.69 3.84
CA ILE A 111 13.42 -4.97 3.41
C ILE A 111 13.20 -3.46 3.53
N SER A 112 14.29 -2.70 3.51
CA SER A 112 14.24 -1.24 3.48
C SER A 112 14.84 -0.71 2.19
N LEU A 113 14.10 0.11 1.46
CA LEU A 113 14.68 0.82 0.33
C LEU A 113 15.60 1.92 0.83
N ARG A 114 16.82 1.93 0.30
CA ARG A 114 17.84 2.90 0.70
C ARG A 114 17.40 4.33 0.39
N GLY A 115 17.43 5.18 1.40
CA GLY A 115 17.06 6.58 1.27
C GLY A 115 15.57 6.86 1.18
N VAL A 116 14.71 5.86 1.33
CA VAL A 116 13.26 6.00 1.44
C VAL A 116 12.85 5.72 2.89
N PRO A 117 12.23 6.67 3.59
CA PRO A 117 11.73 6.42 4.93
C PRO A 117 10.53 5.45 4.88
N ASN A 118 10.25 4.76 5.97
CA ASN A 118 9.07 3.88 6.05
C ASN A 118 7.83 4.57 6.61
N LYS A 119 7.95 5.80 7.12
CA LYS A 119 6.83 6.58 7.70
C LYS A 119 6.62 7.91 6.97
N GLY A 120 5.37 8.35 6.95
CA GLY A 120 4.99 9.61 6.33
C GLY A 120 5.04 9.58 4.80
N ILE A 121 5.09 8.40 4.18
CA ILE A 121 5.02 8.24 2.73
C ILE A 121 3.56 8.27 2.30
N ARG A 122 3.21 9.26 1.46
CA ARG A 122 1.86 9.40 0.90
C ARG A 122 1.72 8.77 -0.47
N ALA A 123 2.80 8.73 -1.22
CA ALA A 123 2.87 8.09 -2.53
C ALA A 123 4.32 7.66 -2.79
N LEU A 124 4.47 6.53 -3.43
CA LEU A 124 5.74 6.02 -3.95
C LEU A 124 5.50 5.51 -5.37
N THR A 125 6.40 5.85 -6.28
CA THR A 125 6.48 5.24 -7.61
C THR A 125 7.90 4.75 -7.85
N ILE A 126 8.01 3.67 -8.60
CA ILE A 126 9.26 2.98 -8.89
C ILE A 126 9.41 2.93 -10.40
N SER A 127 10.62 3.20 -10.92
CA SER A 127 10.91 3.06 -12.35
C SER A 127 10.81 1.60 -12.80
N GLU A 128 10.52 1.37 -14.09
CA GLU A 128 10.39 0.03 -14.68
C GLU A 128 11.62 -0.87 -14.43
N ASP A 129 12.81 -0.29 -14.35
CA ASP A 129 14.06 -1.01 -14.06
C ASP A 129 14.38 -1.08 -12.56
N GLU A 130 13.46 -0.63 -11.71
CA GLU A 130 13.52 -0.59 -10.25
C GLU A 130 14.78 0.09 -9.67
N LYS A 131 15.40 1.00 -10.44
CA LYS A 131 16.60 1.72 -10.00
C LYS A 131 16.32 3.09 -9.40
N VAL A 132 15.18 3.69 -9.73
CA VAL A 132 14.79 5.02 -9.29
C VAL A 132 13.48 4.97 -8.54
N TYR A 133 13.45 5.61 -7.38
CA TYR A 133 12.25 5.79 -6.58
C TYR A 133 11.92 7.27 -6.50
N ALA A 134 10.66 7.62 -6.76
CA ALA A 134 10.14 8.95 -6.49
C ALA A 134 9.04 8.84 -5.44
N TYR A 135 9.09 9.65 -4.40
CA TYR A 135 8.11 9.58 -3.32
C TYR A 135 7.74 10.94 -2.77
N ILE A 136 6.53 11.02 -2.22
CA ILE A 136 6.05 12.15 -1.47
C ILE A 136 6.13 11.79 0.02
N SER A 137 6.91 12.55 0.77
CA SER A 137 6.97 12.42 2.22
C SER A 137 6.28 13.61 2.87
N SER A 138 5.45 13.35 3.87
CA SER A 138 4.79 14.38 4.65
C SER A 138 4.93 14.11 6.14
N SER A 139 4.97 15.20 6.90
CA SER A 139 4.98 15.22 8.36
C SER A 139 4.23 16.45 8.84
N ASP A 140 4.11 16.62 10.14
CA ASP A 140 3.49 17.80 10.73
C ASP A 140 4.21 19.11 10.36
N THR A 141 5.52 19.02 10.07
CA THR A 141 6.36 20.17 9.69
C THR A 141 6.68 20.21 8.19
N SER A 142 6.17 19.27 7.41
CA SER A 142 6.35 19.20 5.96
C SER A 142 5.07 18.68 5.30
N PRO A 143 4.26 19.53 4.66
CA PRO A 143 2.95 19.14 4.13
C PRO A 143 3.02 18.21 2.90
N GLY A 144 4.20 17.99 2.35
CA GLY A 144 4.44 17.07 1.25
C GLY A 144 5.62 17.49 0.40
N ASP A 145 6.80 16.99 0.71
CA ASP A 145 8.01 17.18 -0.08
C ASP A 145 8.18 16.03 -1.07
N ILE A 146 8.65 16.33 -2.27
CA ILE A 146 8.94 15.33 -3.30
C ILE A 146 10.43 15.02 -3.29
N PHE A 147 10.72 13.72 -3.24
CA PHE A 147 12.07 13.19 -3.23
C PHE A 147 12.32 12.23 -4.39
N LEU A 148 13.56 12.18 -4.83
CA LEU A 148 14.11 11.10 -5.65
C LEU A 148 15.16 10.33 -4.86
N SER A 149 15.19 9.01 -5.05
CA SER A 149 16.21 8.11 -4.51
C SER A 149 16.67 7.16 -5.60
N LEU A 150 17.95 6.79 -5.59
CA LEU A 150 18.50 5.76 -6.45
C LEU A 150 18.80 4.51 -5.62
N ASN A 151 18.46 3.34 -6.12
CA ASN A 151 18.61 2.07 -5.41
C ASN A 151 20.08 1.76 -5.01
N ASP A 152 21.03 2.21 -5.82
CA ASP A 152 22.48 2.03 -5.58
C ASP A 152 23.08 3.07 -4.62
N LYS A 153 22.34 4.14 -4.29
CA LYS A 153 22.81 5.24 -3.45
C LYS A 153 22.01 5.35 -2.16
N GLN A 154 22.72 5.50 -1.05
CA GLN A 154 22.10 5.67 0.28
C GLN A 154 21.57 7.09 0.53
N LYS A 155 21.13 7.79 -0.52
CA LYS A 155 20.74 9.19 -0.42
C LYS A 155 19.55 9.48 -1.31
N SER A 156 18.59 10.19 -0.73
CA SER A 156 17.52 10.82 -1.46
C SER A 156 17.79 12.32 -1.63
N TRP A 157 17.22 12.89 -2.69
CA TRP A 157 17.28 14.33 -2.98
C TRP A 157 15.87 14.90 -2.95
N LYS A 158 15.66 15.94 -2.15
CA LYS A 158 14.45 16.73 -2.23
C LYS A 158 14.47 17.55 -3.53
N ILE A 159 13.46 17.36 -4.38
CA ILE A 159 13.33 18.05 -5.67
C ILE A 159 12.24 19.11 -5.64
N ALA A 160 11.28 19.02 -4.74
CA ALA A 160 10.27 20.05 -4.51
C ALA A 160 9.83 20.06 -3.06
N SER A 161 9.41 21.23 -2.58
CA SER A 161 8.82 21.41 -1.26
C SER A 161 7.34 21.77 -1.39
N GLY A 162 6.51 21.13 -0.57
CA GLY A 162 5.10 21.47 -0.43
C GLY A 162 4.83 22.65 0.52
N LEU A 163 5.84 23.07 1.29
CA LEU A 163 5.71 24.21 2.18
C LEU A 163 5.83 25.53 1.39
N SER A 164 4.87 26.45 1.56
CA SER A 164 4.96 27.80 1.00
C SER A 164 6.18 28.53 1.56
N GLN A 165 6.83 29.34 0.71
CA GLN A 165 7.97 30.18 1.13
C GLN A 165 7.61 31.23 2.19
N ASP A 166 6.32 31.56 2.31
CA ASP A 166 5.80 32.53 3.29
C ASP A 166 5.61 31.90 4.69
N ILE A 167 5.74 30.57 4.81
CA ILE A 167 5.60 29.85 6.09
C ILE A 167 6.99 29.46 6.59
N ASN A 168 7.30 29.89 7.81
CA ASN A 168 8.54 29.47 8.45
C ASN A 168 8.35 28.08 9.08
N GLU A 169 9.17 27.10 8.67
CA GLU A 169 9.14 25.73 9.20
C GLU A 169 9.25 25.66 10.73
N LYS A 170 9.93 26.65 11.35
CA LYS A 170 10.08 26.75 12.81
C LYS A 170 8.79 27.10 13.56
N ASP A 171 7.79 27.62 12.85
CA ASP A 171 6.49 27.97 13.42
C ASP A 171 5.51 26.77 13.39
N LEU A 172 5.91 25.66 12.75
CA LEU A 172 5.15 24.44 12.71
C LEU A 172 5.41 23.60 13.95
N VAL A 173 4.38 22.86 14.39
CA VAL A 173 4.42 22.04 15.60
C VAL A 173 4.28 20.55 15.26
N THR A 174 4.95 19.70 16.02
CA THR A 174 4.84 18.25 15.91
C THR A 174 3.70 17.74 16.77
N SER A 175 2.82 16.91 16.22
CA SER A 175 1.76 16.23 16.95
C SER A 175 2.32 15.05 17.75
N HIS A 176 1.59 14.67 18.80
CA HIS A 176 1.88 13.50 19.60
C HIS A 176 0.62 12.68 19.83
N VAL A 177 0.70 11.38 19.61
CA VAL A 177 -0.39 10.46 19.93
C VAL A 177 -0.43 10.25 21.44
N ILE A 178 -1.58 10.49 22.04
CA ILE A 178 -1.83 10.26 23.46
C ILE A 178 -2.73 9.05 23.59
N ARG A 179 -2.33 8.06 24.39
CA ARG A 179 -3.14 6.91 24.79
C ARG A 179 -3.54 7.04 26.23
N TYR A 180 -4.80 6.77 26.56
CA TYR A 180 -5.40 6.83 27.89
C TYR A 180 -6.28 5.61 28.15
#